data_2e7c0a00456b10c39349b84198509a26
#
_entry.id   2e7c0a00456b10c39349b84198509a26
#
_cell.length_a   1.000
_cell.length_b   1.000
_cell.length_c   1.000
_cell.angle_alpha   90.00
_cell.angle_beta   90.00
_cell.angle_gamma   90.00
#
_symmetry.space_group_name_H-M   'P 1'
#
loop_
_entity.id
_entity.type
_entity.pdbx_description
1 polymer ?
#
loop_
_entity_poly.entity_id
_entity_poly.type
_entity_poly.pdbx_seq_one_letter_code
_entity_poly.pdbx_strand_id
1 'polypeptide(L)'
;MNVRVLPDVSGLDKEFDYAVPESMVPSIAVGAMVRVELANRRVDGWVTAINPPDVTSNSALRDILKFRGIGPSAEVIVSATTIAEKFMGRRRAILTMASPDTLVSALPADRRHASYPGGGQLADLHSRGGGLIWCGVHQDPTELLRSIARHGSLLAVVPALRTARMVASEMRGSGFSVALMPDDWAQAAAGVDVIIGARGSVWAPMVAPSSIVVWDEHDESLNEERVPTWNTRDVAIERAANTGAACFFVSPTPSPQALEWAQGRIYASDDKDTWQGVKVIDMASDGPVIGSFSSELLEAARDRSKTVLCVTNSTGVGRLLVCKQCKSVARCENCDSLVVQSTDSTL
;
A
#
# COMPACT_ATOMS: atom_id res chain seq x y z
N MET A 1 -16.91 20.49 24.78
CA MET A 1 -15.87 20.04 23.85
C MET A 1 -16.37 20.25 22.43
N ASN A 2 -15.55 20.83 21.55
CA ASN A 2 -15.90 21.00 20.14
C ASN A 2 -15.02 20.06 19.29
N VAL A 3 -15.53 19.66 18.15
CA VAL A 3 -14.80 18.79 17.21
C VAL A 3 -14.98 19.29 15.79
N ARG A 4 -13.96 19.09 14.99
CA ARG A 4 -14.00 19.27 13.54
C ARG A 4 -14.24 17.93 12.89
N VAL A 5 -15.16 17.87 11.93
CA VAL A 5 -15.58 16.62 11.28
C VAL A 5 -15.47 16.78 9.78
N LEU A 6 -14.84 15.81 9.13
CA LEU A 6 -14.90 15.60 7.68
C LEU A 6 -16.08 14.67 7.37
N PRO A 7 -17.15 15.16 6.71
CA PRO A 7 -18.31 14.34 6.38
C PRO A 7 -17.98 13.27 5.31
N ASP A 8 -18.55 12.08 5.45
CA ASP A 8 -18.49 11.02 4.44
C ASP A 8 -19.48 11.30 3.30
N VAL A 9 -19.25 12.38 2.56
CA VAL A 9 -20.07 12.81 1.43
C VAL A 9 -19.22 12.85 0.17
N SER A 10 -19.68 12.13 -0.87
CA SER A 10 -19.00 12.13 -2.18
C SER A 10 -18.94 13.57 -2.74
N GLY A 11 -17.77 13.95 -3.23
CA GLY A 11 -17.56 15.27 -3.80
C GLY A 11 -17.20 16.36 -2.80
N LEU A 12 -17.32 16.13 -1.49
CA LEU A 12 -17.01 17.09 -0.46
C LEU A 12 -15.68 16.74 0.23
N ASP A 13 -14.79 17.72 0.38
CA ASP A 13 -13.57 17.63 1.20
C ASP A 13 -13.43 18.92 2.05
N LYS A 14 -14.55 19.31 2.66
CA LYS A 14 -14.65 20.43 3.58
C LYS A 14 -15.04 19.93 4.96
N GLU A 15 -14.37 20.44 5.96
CA GLU A 15 -14.63 20.15 7.37
C GLU A 15 -15.64 21.13 7.96
N PHE A 16 -16.36 20.66 8.98
CA PHE A 16 -17.35 21.44 9.71
C PHE A 16 -17.20 21.21 11.21
N ASP A 17 -17.47 22.24 11.99
CA ASP A 17 -17.33 22.19 13.44
C ASP A 17 -18.66 21.88 14.12
N TYR A 18 -18.61 21.01 15.14
CA TYR A 18 -19.75 20.54 15.92
C TYR A 18 -19.44 20.55 17.40
N ALA A 19 -20.48 20.71 18.24
CA ALA A 19 -20.39 20.49 19.67
C ALA A 19 -20.52 18.99 20.00
N VAL A 20 -19.87 18.57 21.08
CA VAL A 20 -19.97 17.20 21.58
C VAL A 20 -20.81 17.18 22.84
N PRO A 21 -21.95 16.45 22.87
CA PRO A 21 -22.72 16.25 24.08
C PRO A 21 -21.88 15.61 25.20
N GLU A 22 -22.08 16.01 26.44
CA GLU A 22 -21.28 15.53 27.60
C GLU A 22 -21.23 14.02 27.70
N SER A 23 -22.33 13.34 27.40
CA SER A 23 -22.42 11.88 27.43
C SER A 23 -21.54 11.17 26.40
N MET A 24 -21.12 11.87 25.34
CA MET A 24 -20.28 11.28 24.28
C MET A 24 -18.79 11.63 24.43
N VAL A 25 -18.45 12.62 25.25
CA VAL A 25 -17.06 13.10 25.43
C VAL A 25 -16.05 11.96 25.67
N PRO A 26 -16.33 10.94 26.51
CA PRO A 26 -15.37 9.86 26.75
C PRO A 26 -15.09 8.99 25.52
N SER A 27 -15.98 8.98 24.52
CA SER A 27 -15.86 8.12 23.35
C SER A 27 -15.27 8.85 22.14
N ILE A 28 -15.07 10.17 22.25
CA ILE A 28 -14.61 10.97 21.11
C ILE A 28 -13.10 11.18 21.15
N ALA A 29 -12.45 10.71 20.09
CA ALA A 29 -11.04 10.94 19.79
C ALA A 29 -10.89 11.38 18.33
N VAL A 30 -9.72 11.91 17.95
CA VAL A 30 -9.39 12.12 16.53
C VAL A 30 -9.46 10.78 15.81
N GLY A 31 -10.13 10.76 14.67
CA GLY A 31 -10.43 9.56 13.89
C GLY A 31 -11.77 8.89 14.26
N ALA A 32 -12.39 9.22 15.38
CA ALA A 32 -13.69 8.66 15.75
C ALA A 32 -14.72 8.89 14.62
N MET A 33 -15.48 7.85 14.33
CA MET A 33 -16.59 7.91 13.37
C MET A 33 -17.84 8.42 14.09
N VAL A 34 -18.45 9.45 13.54
CA VAL A 34 -19.60 10.13 14.13
C VAL A 34 -20.69 10.36 13.09
N ARG A 35 -21.94 10.51 13.56
CA ARG A 35 -23.05 10.97 12.73
C ARG A 35 -23.36 12.42 13.05
N VAL A 36 -23.47 13.23 12.02
CA VAL A 36 -23.74 14.66 12.12
C VAL A 36 -24.91 15.08 11.21
N GLU A 37 -25.44 16.26 11.44
CA GLU A 37 -26.39 16.89 10.52
C GLU A 37 -25.66 17.88 9.62
N LEU A 38 -25.74 17.66 8.30
CA LEU A 38 -25.20 18.54 7.27
C LEU A 38 -26.31 18.88 6.26
N ALA A 39 -26.64 20.14 6.09
CA ALA A 39 -27.68 20.62 5.17
C ALA A 39 -29.00 19.84 5.31
N ASN A 40 -29.49 19.65 6.55
CA ASN A 40 -30.70 18.91 6.93
C ASN A 40 -30.67 17.41 6.58
N ARG A 41 -29.48 16.85 6.35
CA ARG A 41 -29.28 15.41 6.14
C ARG A 41 -28.39 14.83 7.23
N ARG A 42 -28.67 13.61 7.64
CA ARG A 42 -27.82 12.87 8.57
C ARG A 42 -26.75 12.16 7.77
N VAL A 43 -25.48 12.50 8.01
CA VAL A 43 -24.31 11.91 7.35
C VAL A 43 -23.34 11.39 8.39
N ASP A 44 -22.59 10.36 8.04
CA ASP A 44 -21.47 9.90 8.85
C ASP A 44 -20.22 10.72 8.49
N GLY A 45 -19.20 10.69 9.33
CA GLY A 45 -17.95 11.41 9.10
C GLY A 45 -16.91 11.04 10.14
N TRP A 46 -15.72 11.58 9.98
CA TRP A 46 -14.56 11.36 10.86
C TRP A 46 -14.21 12.62 11.62
N VAL A 47 -13.95 12.49 12.91
CA VAL A 47 -13.39 13.59 13.72
C VAL A 47 -11.94 13.81 13.28
N THR A 48 -11.63 15.00 12.79
CA THR A 48 -10.29 15.37 12.32
C THR A 48 -9.52 16.22 13.32
N ALA A 49 -10.22 16.96 14.20
CA ALA A 49 -9.60 17.73 15.27
C ALA A 49 -10.53 17.84 16.49
N ILE A 50 -9.92 17.98 17.66
CA ILE A 50 -10.60 18.26 18.94
C ILE A 50 -10.22 19.66 19.38
N ASN A 51 -11.23 20.47 19.77
CA ASN A 51 -11.09 21.86 20.20
C ASN A 51 -10.22 22.69 19.24
N PRO A 52 -10.54 22.72 17.92
CA PRO A 52 -9.74 23.47 16.97
C PRO A 52 -9.69 24.97 17.36
N PRO A 53 -8.50 25.62 17.27
CA PRO A 53 -8.27 26.95 17.86
C PRO A 53 -8.99 28.08 17.13
N ASP A 54 -9.39 27.84 15.88
CA ASP A 54 -10.07 28.81 15.01
C ASP A 54 -11.60 28.82 15.17
N VAL A 55 -12.14 27.96 16.03
CA VAL A 55 -13.57 27.96 16.36
C VAL A 55 -13.84 29.08 17.35
N THR A 56 -14.42 30.15 16.86
CA THR A 56 -14.89 31.26 17.73
C THR A 56 -16.12 30.81 18.51
N SER A 57 -16.09 30.99 19.81
CA SER A 57 -17.14 30.60 20.78
C SER A 57 -18.51 31.24 20.58
N ASN A 58 -18.67 32.14 19.61
CA ASN A 58 -19.87 32.96 19.41
C ASN A 58 -20.91 32.38 18.45
N SER A 59 -20.66 31.26 17.78
CA SER A 59 -21.68 30.57 16.98
C SER A 59 -22.21 29.35 17.72
N ALA A 60 -23.53 29.24 17.88
CA ALA A 60 -24.16 28.02 18.40
C ALA A 60 -23.86 26.87 17.43
N LEU A 61 -22.87 26.04 17.78
CA LEU A 61 -22.57 24.84 17.02
C LEU A 61 -23.70 23.81 17.17
N ARG A 62 -23.98 23.06 16.10
CA ARG A 62 -24.87 21.90 16.19
C ARG A 62 -24.15 20.76 16.89
N ASP A 63 -24.89 19.94 17.61
CA ASP A 63 -24.37 18.76 18.28
C ASP A 63 -24.08 17.64 17.27
N ILE A 64 -23.07 16.81 17.56
CA ILE A 64 -22.97 15.50 16.93
C ILE A 64 -24.17 14.65 17.36
N LEU A 65 -24.75 13.93 16.42
CA LEU A 65 -25.98 13.16 16.67
C LEU A 65 -25.71 11.82 17.35
N LYS A 66 -24.58 11.18 16.99
CA LYS A 66 -24.26 9.83 17.48
C LYS A 66 -22.78 9.51 17.29
N PHE A 67 -22.15 8.89 18.28
CA PHE A 67 -20.91 8.13 18.09
C PHE A 67 -21.22 6.85 17.30
N ARG A 68 -20.51 6.63 16.21
CA ARG A 68 -20.69 5.47 15.32
C ARG A 68 -19.70 4.35 15.64
N GLY A 69 -18.49 4.73 16.01
CA GLY A 69 -17.44 3.76 16.33
C GLY A 69 -16.06 4.37 16.29
N ILE A 70 -15.09 3.54 16.59
CA ILE A 70 -13.67 3.83 16.47
C ILE A 70 -13.29 3.76 15.00
N GLY A 71 -12.58 4.76 14.51
CA GLY A 71 -12.11 4.85 13.14
C GLY A 71 -10.57 4.95 13.08
N PRO A 72 -10.02 5.49 11.99
CA PRO A 72 -8.58 5.61 11.78
C PRO A 72 -7.85 6.31 12.92
N SER A 73 -6.59 5.98 13.15
CA SER A 73 -5.78 6.68 14.15
C SER A 73 -5.54 8.15 13.78
N ALA A 74 -5.22 8.98 14.77
CA ALA A 74 -4.92 10.40 14.54
C ALA A 74 -3.78 10.60 13.54
N GLU A 75 -2.77 9.74 13.58
CA GLU A 75 -1.65 9.75 12.63
C GLU A 75 -2.14 9.46 11.19
N VAL A 76 -3.06 8.51 11.01
CA VAL A 76 -3.65 8.21 9.69
C VAL A 76 -4.47 9.41 9.18
N ILE A 77 -5.19 10.15 10.04
CA ILE A 77 -5.89 11.37 9.65
C ILE A 77 -4.93 12.41 9.08
N VAL A 78 -3.77 12.61 9.74
CA VAL A 78 -2.72 13.53 9.29
C VAL A 78 -2.13 13.07 7.97
N SER A 79 -1.67 11.82 7.91
CA SER A 79 -1.05 11.25 6.70
C SER A 79 -2.02 11.25 5.50
N ALA A 80 -3.32 10.99 5.73
CA ALA A 80 -4.33 11.03 4.69
C ALA A 80 -4.50 12.45 4.11
N THR A 81 -4.33 13.48 4.92
CA THR A 81 -4.38 14.87 4.45
C THR A 81 -3.20 15.17 3.53
N THR A 82 -1.97 14.91 3.97
CA THR A 82 -0.77 15.13 3.16
C THR A 82 -0.80 14.34 1.85
N ILE A 83 -1.19 13.07 1.89
CA ILE A 83 -1.25 12.22 0.70
C ILE A 83 -2.37 12.67 -0.25
N ALA A 84 -3.55 13.03 0.26
CA ALA A 84 -4.63 13.56 -0.58
C ALA A 84 -4.21 14.84 -1.31
N GLU A 85 -3.51 15.76 -0.63
CA GLU A 85 -2.96 16.98 -1.23
C GLU A 85 -1.89 16.65 -2.28
N LYS A 86 -0.91 15.80 -1.94
CA LYS A 86 0.18 15.39 -2.83
C LYS A 86 -0.34 14.79 -4.15
N PHE A 87 -1.40 14.00 -4.09
CA PHE A 87 -2.00 13.33 -5.26
C PHE A 87 -3.29 14.01 -5.75
N MET A 88 -3.52 15.26 -5.38
CA MET A 88 -4.66 16.09 -5.84
C MET A 88 -6.01 15.37 -5.71
N GLY A 89 -6.17 14.61 -4.62
CA GLY A 89 -7.36 13.83 -4.34
C GLY A 89 -8.13 14.30 -3.12
N ARG A 90 -9.05 13.47 -2.64
CA ARG A 90 -9.86 13.75 -1.47
C ARG A 90 -9.59 12.78 -0.35
N ARG A 91 -9.47 13.28 0.87
CA ARG A 91 -9.23 12.48 2.09
C ARG A 91 -10.28 11.40 2.32
N ARG A 92 -11.54 11.67 1.92
CA ARG A 92 -12.65 10.74 2.08
C ARG A 92 -12.33 9.34 1.58
N ALA A 93 -11.79 9.20 0.37
CA ALA A 93 -11.48 7.89 -0.22
C ALA A 93 -10.45 7.12 0.61
N ILE A 94 -9.42 7.82 1.12
CA ILE A 94 -8.39 7.26 1.99
C ILE A 94 -9.00 6.86 3.35
N LEU A 95 -9.77 7.76 3.99
CA LEU A 95 -10.35 7.49 5.30
C LEU A 95 -11.38 6.37 5.26
N THR A 96 -12.12 6.21 4.16
CA THR A 96 -13.00 5.06 3.96
C THR A 96 -12.19 3.76 3.93
N MET A 97 -11.06 3.73 3.22
CA MET A 97 -10.18 2.55 3.16
C MET A 97 -9.49 2.26 4.51
N ALA A 98 -9.14 3.31 5.26
CA ALA A 98 -8.50 3.20 6.57
C ALA A 98 -9.47 2.80 7.69
N SER A 99 -10.77 2.94 7.46
CA SER A 99 -11.82 2.61 8.44
C SER A 99 -12.14 1.12 8.44
N PRO A 100 -12.68 0.58 9.55
CA PRO A 100 -13.12 -0.81 9.60
C PRO A 100 -14.37 -1.02 8.73
N ASP A 101 -14.46 -2.17 8.05
CA ASP A 101 -15.63 -2.56 7.25
C ASP A 101 -16.90 -2.72 8.13
N THR A 102 -16.72 -3.12 9.37
CA THR A 102 -17.78 -3.23 10.38
C THR A 102 -17.51 -2.27 11.54
N LEU A 103 -18.57 -1.66 12.07
CA LEU A 103 -18.45 -0.70 13.16
C LEU A 103 -17.81 -1.32 14.40
N VAL A 104 -16.74 -0.72 14.88
CA VAL A 104 -16.00 -1.11 16.08
C VAL A 104 -16.35 -0.13 17.21
N SER A 105 -17.08 -0.58 18.22
CA SER A 105 -17.47 0.26 19.36
C SER A 105 -16.48 0.22 20.52
N ALA A 106 -15.70 -0.87 20.62
CA ALA A 106 -14.65 -1.06 21.63
C ALA A 106 -13.51 -1.89 21.04
N LEU A 107 -12.29 -1.60 21.45
CA LEU A 107 -11.11 -2.37 21.05
C LEU A 107 -10.91 -3.57 21.98
N PRO A 108 -10.40 -4.70 21.45
CA PRO A 108 -9.94 -5.80 22.29
C PRO A 108 -8.70 -5.41 23.10
N ALA A 109 -8.19 -6.31 23.92
CA ALA A 109 -6.95 -6.08 24.66
C ALA A 109 -5.74 -5.96 23.73
N ASP A 110 -4.79 -5.09 24.12
CA ASP A 110 -3.46 -5.00 23.49
C ASP A 110 -2.73 -6.33 23.64
N ARG A 111 -2.21 -6.86 22.55
CA ARG A 111 -1.53 -8.16 22.48
C ARG A 111 -0.06 -8.04 22.07
N ARG A 112 0.50 -6.84 22.11
CA ARG A 112 1.92 -6.65 21.83
C ARG A 112 2.77 -7.27 22.94
N HIS A 113 3.87 -7.89 22.55
CA HIS A 113 4.87 -8.33 23.52
C HIS A 113 5.76 -7.17 23.94
N ALA A 114 6.17 -7.18 25.21
CA ALA A 114 6.97 -6.09 25.78
C ALA A 114 8.38 -5.98 25.15
N SER A 115 8.93 -7.09 24.69
CA SER A 115 10.20 -7.14 23.97
C SER A 115 10.39 -8.48 23.26
N TYR A 116 11.08 -8.42 22.12
CA TYR A 116 11.71 -9.60 21.52
C TYR A 116 13.22 -9.46 21.64
N PRO A 117 13.99 -10.56 21.82
CA PRO A 117 15.44 -10.46 21.82
C PRO A 117 15.88 -9.87 20.47
N GLY A 118 16.35 -8.63 20.54
CA GLY A 118 16.80 -7.87 19.38
C GLY A 118 18.29 -8.08 19.12
N GLY A 119 18.69 -7.82 17.91
CA GLY A 119 20.06 -7.90 17.39
C GLY A 119 20.07 -8.61 16.04
N GLY A 120 20.71 -8.05 15.05
CA GLY A 120 20.83 -8.63 13.73
C GLY A 120 21.42 -7.66 12.73
N GLN A 121 21.65 -8.13 11.53
CA GLN A 121 22.24 -7.36 10.42
C GLN A 121 21.49 -6.06 10.09
N LEU A 122 20.20 -5.97 10.44
CA LEU A 122 19.37 -4.79 10.16
C LEU A 122 19.30 -3.78 11.29
N ALA A 123 19.95 -4.02 12.43
CA ALA A 123 19.89 -3.11 13.59
C ALA A 123 20.47 -1.73 13.28
N ASP A 124 21.58 -1.65 12.55
CA ASP A 124 22.16 -0.39 12.11
C ASP A 124 21.24 0.35 11.14
N LEU A 125 20.65 -0.35 10.16
CA LEU A 125 19.72 0.25 9.21
C LEU A 125 18.46 0.74 9.93
N HIS A 126 17.95 -0.03 10.88
CA HIS A 126 16.81 0.36 11.72
C HIS A 126 17.11 1.63 12.53
N SER A 127 18.26 1.71 13.17
CA SER A 127 18.65 2.88 14.00
C SER A 127 18.80 4.17 13.18
N ARG A 128 19.07 4.05 11.88
CA ARG A 128 19.13 5.17 10.93
C ARG A 128 17.78 5.52 10.28
N GLY A 129 16.67 4.99 10.80
CA GLY A 129 15.32 5.24 10.29
C GLY A 129 14.92 4.37 9.09
N GLY A 130 15.60 3.25 8.88
CA GLY A 130 15.32 2.32 7.80
C GLY A 130 16.09 2.62 6.52
N GLY A 131 15.69 2.00 5.41
CA GLY A 131 16.34 2.11 4.12
C GLY A 131 15.87 1.05 3.14
N LEU A 132 16.68 0.82 2.11
CA LEU A 132 16.43 -0.18 1.09
C LEU A 132 17.14 -1.49 1.42
N ILE A 133 16.42 -2.59 1.37
CA ILE A 133 16.95 -3.95 1.46
C ILE A 133 16.92 -4.54 0.05
N TRP A 134 18.08 -4.61 -0.56
CA TRP A 134 18.25 -5.25 -1.86
C TRP A 134 18.56 -6.74 -1.65
N CYS A 135 17.55 -7.57 -1.85
CA CYS A 135 17.61 -9.00 -1.57
C CYS A 135 17.66 -9.83 -2.87
N GLY A 136 17.97 -11.12 -2.74
CA GLY A 136 17.82 -12.09 -3.84
C GLY A 136 16.36 -12.37 -4.16
N VAL A 137 16.11 -12.92 -5.36
CA VAL A 137 14.75 -13.28 -5.82
C VAL A 137 14.09 -14.39 -5.01
N HIS A 138 14.87 -15.15 -4.25
CA HIS A 138 14.42 -16.26 -3.42
C HIS A 138 14.35 -15.92 -1.94
N GLN A 139 14.50 -14.64 -1.57
CA GLN A 139 14.43 -14.21 -0.19
C GLN A 139 13.09 -14.58 0.44
N ASP A 140 13.15 -15.28 1.57
CA ASP A 140 11.95 -15.59 2.35
C ASP A 140 11.44 -14.33 3.07
N PRO A 141 10.22 -13.86 2.74
CA PRO A 141 9.66 -12.69 3.40
C PRO A 141 9.46 -12.89 4.89
N THR A 142 9.14 -14.10 5.34
CA THR A 142 8.87 -14.36 6.76
C THR A 142 10.13 -14.17 7.61
N GLU A 143 11.26 -14.68 7.15
CA GLU A 143 12.53 -14.57 7.88
C GLU A 143 12.95 -13.10 8.05
N LEU A 144 12.89 -12.33 6.95
CA LEU A 144 13.25 -10.93 6.98
C LEU A 144 12.31 -10.11 7.86
N LEU A 145 11.00 -10.28 7.70
CA LEU A 145 10.00 -9.57 8.48
C LEU A 145 10.08 -9.94 9.97
N ARG A 146 10.39 -11.19 10.29
CA ARG A 146 10.65 -11.64 11.67
C ARG A 146 11.86 -10.92 12.27
N SER A 147 12.94 -10.76 11.51
CA SER A 147 14.12 -10.01 11.96
C SER A 147 13.77 -8.55 12.27
N ILE A 148 12.98 -7.89 11.43
CA ILE A 148 12.55 -6.51 11.63
C ILE A 148 11.57 -6.40 12.82
N ALA A 149 10.60 -7.32 12.95
CA ALA A 149 9.61 -7.32 14.03
C ALA A 149 10.22 -7.47 15.44
N ARG A 150 11.46 -7.95 15.54
CA ARG A 150 12.19 -8.00 16.82
C ARG A 150 12.58 -6.64 17.38
N HIS A 151 12.54 -5.60 16.54
CA HIS A 151 12.78 -4.22 16.96
C HIS A 151 11.52 -3.51 17.49
N GLY A 152 10.35 -4.17 17.45
CA GLY A 152 9.07 -3.65 17.92
C GLY A 152 7.93 -3.84 16.91
N SER A 153 6.83 -3.13 17.11
CA SER A 153 5.64 -3.27 16.28
C SER A 153 5.91 -2.97 14.81
N LEU A 154 5.49 -3.88 13.93
CA LEU A 154 5.74 -3.87 12.49
C LEU A 154 4.42 -3.74 11.70
N LEU A 155 4.39 -2.80 10.74
CA LEU A 155 3.44 -2.80 9.64
C LEU A 155 4.13 -3.32 8.38
N ALA A 156 3.68 -4.45 7.84
CA ALA A 156 4.19 -5.03 6.61
C ALA A 156 3.14 -4.98 5.49
N VAL A 157 3.50 -4.40 4.35
CA VAL A 157 2.66 -4.38 3.16
C VAL A 157 3.31 -5.23 2.08
N VAL A 158 2.56 -6.17 1.53
CA VAL A 158 3.00 -7.09 0.47
C VAL A 158 2.08 -6.97 -0.74
N PRO A 159 2.54 -7.32 -1.97
CA PRO A 159 1.73 -7.15 -3.18
C PRO A 159 0.41 -7.95 -3.17
N ALA A 160 0.43 -9.17 -2.62
CA ALA A 160 -0.69 -10.09 -2.70
C ALA A 160 -1.21 -10.53 -1.33
N LEU A 161 -2.54 -10.57 -1.17
CA LEU A 161 -3.18 -11.06 0.06
C LEU A 161 -2.83 -12.53 0.35
N ARG A 162 -2.56 -13.34 -0.68
CA ARG A 162 -2.10 -14.73 -0.50
C ARG A 162 -0.76 -14.78 0.25
N THR A 163 0.19 -13.94 -0.14
CA THR A 163 1.49 -13.79 0.53
C THR A 163 1.29 -13.31 1.97
N ALA A 164 0.43 -12.31 2.17
CA ALA A 164 0.11 -11.80 3.51
C ALA A 164 -0.42 -12.91 4.43
N ARG A 165 -1.33 -13.75 3.94
CA ARG A 165 -1.89 -14.89 4.71
C ARG A 165 -0.83 -15.92 5.08
N MET A 166 0.06 -16.27 4.16
CA MET A 166 1.15 -17.21 4.39
C MET A 166 2.09 -16.68 5.48
N VAL A 167 2.60 -15.47 5.31
CA VAL A 167 3.50 -14.83 6.27
C VAL A 167 2.83 -14.65 7.63
N ALA A 168 1.56 -14.21 7.68
CA ALA A 168 0.81 -14.08 8.93
C ALA A 168 0.72 -15.41 9.69
N SER A 169 0.49 -16.52 8.99
CA SER A 169 0.43 -17.86 9.60
C SER A 169 1.76 -18.26 10.21
N GLU A 170 2.86 -18.06 9.48
CA GLU A 170 4.21 -18.39 9.94
C GLU A 170 4.68 -17.50 11.10
N MET A 171 4.36 -16.20 11.06
CA MET A 171 4.67 -15.28 12.14
C MET A 171 3.91 -15.65 13.42
N ARG A 172 2.62 -16.03 13.32
CA ARG A 172 1.85 -16.55 14.46
C ARG A 172 2.48 -17.84 15.01
N GLY A 173 2.91 -18.75 14.14
CA GLY A 173 3.64 -19.97 14.51
C GLY A 173 4.98 -19.70 15.21
N SER A 174 5.56 -18.52 14.97
CA SER A 174 6.79 -18.04 15.63
C SER A 174 6.54 -17.27 16.92
N GLY A 175 5.29 -17.19 17.40
CA GLY A 175 4.92 -16.58 18.66
C GLY A 175 4.56 -15.09 18.59
N PHE A 176 4.52 -14.47 17.41
CA PHE A 176 4.07 -13.08 17.28
C PHE A 176 2.54 -12.98 17.32
N SER A 177 2.03 -11.93 17.94
CA SER A 177 0.63 -11.53 17.76
C SER A 177 0.49 -10.83 16.41
N VAL A 178 -0.45 -11.30 15.56
CA VAL A 178 -0.55 -10.84 14.16
C VAL A 178 -1.99 -10.48 13.82
N ALA A 179 -2.17 -9.27 13.27
CA ALA A 179 -3.40 -8.83 12.61
C ALA A 179 -3.24 -8.91 11.09
N LEU A 180 -4.09 -9.68 10.44
CA LEU A 180 -4.18 -9.77 8.98
C LEU A 180 -5.27 -8.81 8.47
N MET A 181 -4.85 -7.82 7.71
CA MET A 181 -5.77 -6.83 7.16
C MET A 181 -6.50 -7.33 5.89
N PRO A 182 -7.76 -6.90 5.68
CA PRO A 182 -8.55 -5.96 6.50
C PRO A 182 -9.28 -6.64 7.69
N ASP A 183 -9.36 -7.98 7.73
CA ASP A 183 -10.25 -8.74 8.61
C ASP A 183 -10.01 -8.47 10.11
N ASP A 184 -8.75 -8.30 10.52
CA ASP A 184 -8.33 -8.11 11.91
C ASP A 184 -8.17 -6.62 12.30
N TRP A 185 -8.93 -5.69 11.67
CA TRP A 185 -8.78 -4.25 11.89
C TRP A 185 -8.82 -3.84 13.37
N ALA A 186 -9.78 -4.37 14.13
CA ALA A 186 -9.94 -4.03 15.55
C ALA A 186 -8.73 -4.50 16.40
N GLN A 187 -8.12 -5.63 16.05
CA GLN A 187 -6.91 -6.13 16.71
C GLN A 187 -5.70 -5.25 16.36
N ALA A 188 -5.58 -4.83 15.09
CA ALA A 188 -4.56 -3.87 14.67
C ALA A 188 -4.67 -2.56 15.46
N ALA A 189 -5.89 -2.01 15.58
CA ALA A 189 -6.17 -0.79 16.33
C ALA A 189 -5.92 -0.92 17.84
N ALA A 190 -6.10 -2.10 18.41
CA ALA A 190 -5.85 -2.39 19.82
C ALA A 190 -4.36 -2.52 20.15
N GLY A 191 -3.57 -3.02 19.21
CA GLY A 191 -2.15 -3.28 19.35
C GLY A 191 -1.79 -4.76 19.19
N VAL A 192 -0.93 -5.04 18.21
CA VAL A 192 -0.32 -6.34 17.96
C VAL A 192 1.15 -6.12 17.56
N ASP A 193 1.94 -7.18 17.57
CA ASP A 193 3.35 -7.10 17.15
C ASP A 193 3.49 -6.86 15.66
N VAL A 194 2.64 -7.52 14.85
CA VAL A 194 2.72 -7.46 13.39
C VAL A 194 1.34 -7.21 12.79
N ILE A 195 1.26 -6.19 11.98
CA ILE A 195 0.13 -5.93 11.08
C ILE A 195 0.61 -6.24 9.67
N ILE A 196 -0.12 -7.07 8.93
CA ILE A 196 0.24 -7.43 7.57
C ILE A 196 -0.97 -7.47 6.66
N GLY A 197 -0.77 -7.08 5.40
CA GLY A 197 -1.80 -7.18 4.38
C GLY A 197 -1.32 -6.67 3.02
N ALA A 198 -2.25 -6.56 2.07
CA ALA A 198 -1.99 -6.02 0.74
C ALA A 198 -2.00 -4.46 0.75
N ARG A 199 -1.88 -3.84 -0.41
CA ARG A 199 -1.77 -2.39 -0.61
C ARG A 199 -2.56 -1.52 0.38
N GLY A 200 -3.87 -1.76 0.54
CA GLY A 200 -4.71 -0.97 1.44
C GLY A 200 -4.29 -1.00 2.90
N SER A 201 -3.55 -2.03 3.31
CA SER A 201 -3.06 -2.18 4.69
C SER A 201 -2.02 -1.13 5.08
N VAL A 202 -1.47 -0.40 4.12
CA VAL A 202 -0.62 0.76 4.43
C VAL A 202 -1.36 1.81 5.26
N TRP A 203 -2.69 1.80 5.27
CA TRP A 203 -3.56 2.66 6.07
C TRP A 203 -4.07 2.02 7.36
N ALA A 204 -3.61 0.82 7.70
CA ALA A 204 -4.03 0.13 8.93
C ALA A 204 -3.73 0.97 10.17
N PRO A 205 -4.63 0.99 11.17
CA PRO A 205 -4.35 1.63 12.44
C PRO A 205 -3.20 0.89 13.12
N MET A 206 -2.30 1.64 13.75
CA MET A 206 -1.13 1.07 14.41
C MET A 206 -0.78 1.83 15.68
N VAL A 207 -0.52 1.10 16.75
CA VAL A 207 -0.15 1.68 18.03
C VAL A 207 1.38 1.69 18.14
N ALA A 208 1.97 2.89 18.24
CA ALA A 208 3.40 3.10 18.40
C ALA A 208 4.26 2.25 17.43
N PRO A 209 4.17 2.47 16.11
CA PRO A 209 4.91 1.69 15.13
C PRO A 209 6.41 1.85 15.31
N SER A 210 7.14 0.74 15.29
CA SER A 210 8.60 0.71 15.27
C SER A 210 9.13 0.64 13.84
N SER A 211 8.40 -0.07 12.97
CA SER A 211 8.81 -0.27 11.59
C SER A 211 7.63 -0.32 10.64
N ILE A 212 7.84 0.19 9.42
CA ILE A 212 6.94 0.04 8.28
C ILE A 212 7.74 -0.59 7.14
N VAL A 213 7.27 -1.70 6.58
CA VAL A 213 7.94 -2.42 5.50
C VAL A 213 7.03 -2.50 4.29
N VAL A 214 7.56 -2.16 3.12
CA VAL A 214 6.94 -2.40 1.81
C VAL A 214 7.76 -3.46 1.09
N TRP A 215 7.18 -4.65 0.97
CA TRP A 215 7.79 -5.80 0.29
C TRP A 215 7.49 -5.76 -1.19
N ASP A 216 8.49 -6.11 -2.03
CA ASP A 216 8.42 -6.00 -3.49
C ASP A 216 7.91 -4.61 -3.92
N GLU A 217 8.56 -3.57 -3.39
CA GLU A 217 8.12 -2.18 -3.50
C GLU A 217 7.95 -1.69 -4.94
N HIS A 218 8.57 -2.40 -5.89
CA HIS A 218 8.49 -2.13 -7.33
C HIS A 218 7.21 -2.68 -7.98
N ASP A 219 6.44 -3.54 -7.28
CA ASP A 219 5.25 -4.20 -7.83
C ASP A 219 4.13 -3.18 -8.11
N GLU A 220 3.60 -3.22 -9.33
CA GLU A 220 2.55 -2.29 -9.78
C GLU A 220 1.25 -2.40 -8.97
N SER A 221 0.97 -3.58 -8.37
CA SER A 221 -0.21 -3.76 -7.51
C SER A 221 -0.20 -2.88 -6.25
N LEU A 222 0.96 -2.31 -5.91
CA LEU A 222 1.12 -1.36 -4.80
C LEU A 222 0.72 0.08 -5.16
N ASN A 223 0.33 0.34 -6.42
CA ASN A 223 -0.26 1.59 -6.84
C ASN A 223 -1.79 1.56 -6.68
N GLU A 224 -2.38 2.62 -6.10
CA GLU A 224 -3.82 2.81 -6.12
C GLU A 224 -4.25 3.39 -7.47
N GLU A 225 -5.17 2.71 -8.14
CA GLU A 225 -5.67 3.12 -9.46
C GLU A 225 -6.82 4.15 -9.38
N ARG A 226 -7.48 4.24 -8.22
CA ARG A 226 -8.58 5.18 -7.97
C ARG A 226 -8.04 6.46 -7.37
N VAL A 227 -8.71 7.57 -7.66
CA VAL A 227 -8.32 8.89 -7.11
C VAL A 227 -8.58 8.95 -5.60
N PRO A 228 -7.57 9.36 -4.82
CA PRO A 228 -6.19 9.73 -5.16
C PRO A 228 -5.32 8.51 -5.51
N THR A 229 -4.55 8.62 -6.59
CA THR A 229 -3.70 7.56 -7.14
C THR A 229 -2.35 7.48 -6.44
N TRP A 230 -2.34 7.21 -5.14
CA TRP A 230 -1.13 7.12 -4.33
C TRP A 230 -0.37 5.80 -4.56
N ASN A 231 0.93 5.83 -4.30
CA ASN A 231 1.76 4.64 -4.21
C ASN A 231 2.02 4.28 -2.74
N THR A 232 2.08 2.99 -2.42
CA THR A 232 2.34 2.48 -1.06
C THR A 232 3.64 3.02 -0.46
N ARG A 233 4.70 3.22 -1.27
CA ARG A 233 5.96 3.82 -0.81
C ARG A 233 5.76 5.23 -0.26
N ASP A 234 5.02 6.07 -0.99
CA ASP A 234 4.78 7.45 -0.58
C ASP A 234 4.03 7.52 0.74
N VAL A 235 3.02 6.66 0.90
CA VAL A 235 2.26 6.56 2.15
C VAL A 235 3.14 6.04 3.29
N ALA A 236 3.97 5.02 3.05
CA ALA A 236 4.87 4.46 4.05
C ALA A 236 5.89 5.50 4.54
N ILE A 237 6.47 6.29 3.62
CA ILE A 237 7.40 7.38 3.95
C ILE A 237 6.71 8.43 4.82
N GLU A 238 5.52 8.90 4.41
CA GLU A 238 4.75 9.90 5.13
C GLU A 238 4.40 9.42 6.55
N ARG A 239 3.90 8.19 6.67
CA ARG A 239 3.56 7.60 7.95
C ARG A 239 4.77 7.40 8.85
N ALA A 240 5.90 6.95 8.28
CA ALA A 240 7.15 6.83 9.02
C ALA A 240 7.64 8.18 9.56
N ALA A 241 7.55 9.24 8.74
CA ALA A 241 7.90 10.60 9.19
C ALA A 241 7.00 11.09 10.33
N ASN A 242 5.70 10.81 10.27
CA ASN A 242 4.73 11.24 11.29
C ASN A 242 4.82 10.44 12.60
N THR A 243 5.36 9.21 12.56
CA THR A 243 5.42 8.32 13.74
C THR A 243 6.83 8.14 14.32
N GLY A 244 7.86 8.47 13.55
CA GLY A 244 9.24 8.15 13.87
C GLY A 244 9.62 6.69 13.64
N ALA A 245 8.77 5.91 12.98
CA ALA A 245 9.07 4.52 12.64
C ALA A 245 10.17 4.40 11.59
N ALA A 246 10.95 3.33 11.65
CA ALA A 246 11.88 3.00 10.58
C ALA A 246 11.11 2.52 9.33
N CYS A 247 11.42 3.07 8.15
CA CYS A 247 10.79 2.68 6.90
C CYS A 247 11.73 1.82 6.07
N PHE A 248 11.25 0.67 5.60
CA PHE A 248 12.04 -0.25 4.80
C PHE A 248 11.34 -0.55 3.48
N PHE A 249 12.10 -0.49 2.39
CA PHE A 249 11.72 -1.02 1.10
C PHE A 249 12.50 -2.29 0.82
N VAL A 250 11.84 -3.33 0.42
CA VAL A 250 12.46 -4.63 0.14
C VAL A 250 12.20 -4.98 -1.31
N SER A 251 13.24 -5.29 -2.08
CA SER A 251 13.09 -5.66 -3.48
C SER A 251 14.30 -6.40 -4.04
N PRO A 252 14.11 -7.42 -4.89
CA PRO A 252 15.18 -7.98 -5.71
C PRO A 252 15.55 -7.07 -6.91
N THR A 253 14.63 -6.18 -7.30
CA THR A 253 14.77 -5.22 -8.41
C THR A 253 14.30 -3.84 -7.96
N PRO A 254 15.09 -3.14 -7.11
CA PRO A 254 14.67 -1.87 -6.54
C PRO A 254 14.30 -0.84 -7.61
N SER A 255 13.21 -0.11 -7.38
CA SER A 255 12.82 0.99 -8.24
C SER A 255 13.80 2.17 -8.12
N PRO A 256 13.95 3.00 -9.18
CA PRO A 256 14.74 4.22 -9.10
C PRO A 256 14.33 5.15 -7.96
N GLN A 257 13.01 5.22 -7.67
CA GLN A 257 12.46 6.02 -6.59
C GLN A 257 12.90 5.53 -5.21
N ALA A 258 12.91 4.20 -4.99
CA ALA A 258 13.39 3.62 -3.74
C ALA A 258 14.89 3.81 -3.55
N LEU A 259 15.68 3.69 -4.63
CA LEU A 259 17.12 3.95 -4.63
C LEU A 259 17.42 5.42 -4.29
N GLU A 260 16.71 6.36 -4.91
CA GLU A 260 16.84 7.79 -4.63
C GLU A 260 16.47 8.11 -3.18
N TRP A 261 15.33 7.61 -2.69
CA TRP A 261 14.88 7.82 -1.32
C TRP A 261 15.86 7.27 -0.28
N ALA A 262 16.45 6.11 -0.55
CA ALA A 262 17.36 5.45 0.37
C ALA A 262 18.65 6.27 0.62
N GLN A 263 19.12 7.09 -0.33
CA GLN A 263 20.30 7.97 -0.19
C GLN A 263 21.51 7.24 0.41
N GLY A 264 21.81 6.04 -0.07
CA GLY A 264 22.90 5.21 0.43
C GLY A 264 22.59 4.37 1.68
N ARG A 265 21.40 4.47 2.27
CA ARG A 265 20.93 3.55 3.32
C ARG A 265 20.47 2.23 2.70
N ILE A 266 21.42 1.49 2.13
CA ILE A 266 21.18 0.26 1.40
C ILE A 266 21.83 -0.90 2.13
N TYR A 267 21.05 -1.92 2.43
CA TYR A 267 21.55 -3.24 2.80
C TYR A 267 21.37 -4.16 1.61
N ALA A 268 22.47 -4.69 1.10
CA ALA A 268 22.46 -5.67 0.02
C ALA A 268 22.77 -7.05 0.60
N SER A 269 21.87 -8.02 0.40
CA SER A 269 22.14 -9.39 0.81
C SER A 269 23.16 -10.05 -0.11
N ASP A 270 23.86 -11.07 0.41
CA ASP A 270 24.91 -11.77 -0.35
C ASP A 270 24.36 -12.52 -1.57
N ASP A 271 23.08 -12.86 -1.57
CA ASP A 271 22.39 -13.57 -2.64
C ASP A 271 21.69 -12.66 -3.67
N LYS A 272 21.85 -11.33 -3.60
CA LYS A 272 21.26 -10.38 -4.55
C LYS A 272 21.66 -10.64 -6.01
N ASP A 273 22.82 -11.22 -6.23
CA ASP A 273 23.40 -11.49 -7.55
C ASP A 273 23.11 -12.94 -8.05
N THR A 274 22.16 -13.64 -7.45
CA THR A 274 21.80 -15.02 -7.83
C THR A 274 21.02 -15.13 -9.15
N TRP A 275 20.94 -14.05 -9.90
CA TRP A 275 20.37 -14.07 -11.24
C TRP A 275 21.16 -14.98 -12.17
N GLN A 276 20.45 -15.87 -12.86
CA GLN A 276 21.01 -16.68 -13.94
C GLN A 276 21.51 -15.76 -15.07
N GLY A 277 22.46 -16.25 -15.85
CA GLY A 277 22.97 -15.51 -16.99
C GLY A 277 21.84 -15.04 -17.92
N VAL A 278 21.77 -13.74 -18.16
CA VAL A 278 20.76 -13.12 -19.06
C VAL A 278 21.37 -12.96 -20.43
N LYS A 279 20.66 -13.48 -21.46
CA LYS A 279 20.99 -13.26 -22.86
C LYS A 279 19.93 -12.35 -23.48
N VAL A 280 20.33 -11.18 -23.92
CA VAL A 280 19.47 -10.25 -24.64
C VAL A 280 19.55 -10.55 -26.14
N ILE A 281 18.40 -10.77 -26.77
CA ILE A 281 18.31 -11.04 -28.21
C ILE A 281 17.66 -9.83 -28.88
N ASP A 282 18.41 -9.23 -29.83
CA ASP A 282 17.84 -8.19 -30.68
C ASP A 282 16.96 -8.83 -31.75
N MET A 283 15.66 -8.72 -31.58
CA MET A 283 14.67 -9.26 -32.48
C MET A 283 14.73 -8.65 -33.90
N ALA A 284 15.32 -7.46 -34.05
CA ALA A 284 15.49 -6.84 -35.38
C ALA A 284 16.55 -7.54 -36.21
N SER A 285 17.55 -8.15 -35.57
CA SER A 285 18.66 -8.88 -36.18
C SER A 285 18.45 -10.39 -36.26
N ASP A 286 17.40 -10.95 -35.62
CA ASP A 286 17.18 -12.38 -35.44
C ASP A 286 16.54 -13.07 -36.69
N GLY A 287 16.59 -12.47 -37.87
CA GLY A 287 16.09 -13.07 -39.11
C GLY A 287 14.55 -13.02 -39.25
N PRO A 288 13.94 -13.88 -40.10
CA PRO A 288 12.50 -13.89 -40.29
C PRO A 288 11.77 -14.41 -39.04
N VAL A 289 11.35 -13.49 -38.21
CA VAL A 289 10.70 -13.77 -36.92
C VAL A 289 9.25 -14.23 -37.11
N ILE A 290 8.89 -15.35 -36.46
CA ILE A 290 7.50 -15.79 -36.36
C ILE A 290 6.88 -15.13 -35.11
N GLY A 291 6.30 -13.96 -35.28
CA GLY A 291 5.65 -13.24 -34.17
C GLY A 291 6.63 -12.66 -33.14
N SER A 292 6.37 -12.87 -31.87
CA SER A 292 7.16 -12.36 -30.74
C SER A 292 8.21 -13.35 -30.22
N PHE A 293 8.52 -14.41 -30.94
CA PHE A 293 9.44 -15.47 -30.52
C PHE A 293 10.76 -15.39 -31.27
N SER A 294 11.87 -15.37 -30.56
CA SER A 294 13.20 -15.46 -31.16
C SER A 294 13.49 -16.85 -31.72
N SER A 295 14.39 -16.94 -32.68
CA SER A 295 14.86 -18.22 -33.21
C SER A 295 15.43 -19.12 -32.12
N GLU A 296 16.18 -18.57 -31.20
CA GLU A 296 16.78 -19.29 -30.09
C GLU A 296 15.75 -19.85 -29.10
N LEU A 297 14.68 -19.07 -28.81
CA LEU A 297 13.56 -19.54 -27.99
C LEU A 297 12.85 -20.70 -28.67
N LEU A 298 12.65 -20.63 -29.98
CA LEU A 298 12.00 -21.71 -30.76
C LEU A 298 12.87 -22.97 -30.78
N GLU A 299 14.20 -22.85 -30.88
CA GLU A 299 15.13 -23.97 -30.78
C GLU A 299 15.08 -24.61 -29.38
N ALA A 300 15.14 -23.79 -28.31
CA ALA A 300 15.02 -24.27 -26.95
C ALA A 300 13.70 -24.98 -26.69
N ALA A 301 12.59 -24.46 -27.22
CA ALA A 301 11.27 -25.08 -27.11
C ALA A 301 11.09 -26.40 -27.87
N ARG A 302 11.90 -26.64 -28.92
CA ARG A 302 11.93 -27.90 -29.67
C ARG A 302 12.81 -28.96 -29.01
N ASP A 303 13.72 -28.57 -28.17
CA ASP A 303 14.59 -29.48 -27.44
C ASP A 303 13.83 -30.20 -26.31
N ARG A 304 13.50 -31.48 -26.54
CA ARG A 304 12.74 -32.28 -25.58
C ARG A 304 13.46 -32.55 -24.25
N SER A 305 14.74 -32.29 -24.17
CA SER A 305 15.52 -32.42 -22.92
C SER A 305 15.39 -31.20 -22.00
N LYS A 306 14.77 -30.12 -22.48
CA LYS A 306 14.62 -28.84 -21.75
C LYS A 306 13.17 -28.56 -21.40
N THR A 307 12.97 -27.92 -20.25
CA THR A 307 11.70 -27.27 -19.89
C THR A 307 11.84 -25.79 -20.15
N VAL A 308 10.97 -25.21 -20.96
CA VAL A 308 10.98 -23.78 -21.30
C VAL A 308 9.76 -23.11 -20.69
N LEU A 309 9.98 -22.08 -19.87
CA LEU A 309 8.95 -21.22 -19.35
C LEU A 309 8.97 -19.89 -20.12
N CYS A 310 7.89 -19.57 -20.81
CA CYS A 310 7.73 -18.29 -21.50
C CYS A 310 6.91 -17.33 -20.65
N VAL A 311 7.50 -16.20 -20.29
CA VAL A 311 6.80 -15.11 -19.60
C VAL A 311 6.60 -13.97 -20.59
N THR A 312 5.34 -13.55 -20.80
CA THR A 312 5.01 -12.44 -21.69
C THR A 312 4.51 -11.26 -20.86
N ASN A 313 4.94 -10.06 -21.24
CA ASN A 313 4.51 -8.82 -20.58
C ASN A 313 3.16 -8.28 -21.07
N SER A 314 2.51 -9.00 -21.98
CA SER A 314 1.20 -8.63 -22.52
C SER A 314 0.27 -9.83 -22.56
N THR A 315 -0.99 -9.62 -22.19
CA THR A 315 -2.04 -10.61 -22.32
C THR A 315 -2.73 -10.49 -23.68
N GLY A 316 -3.00 -11.62 -24.31
CA GLY A 316 -3.72 -11.67 -25.57
C GLY A 316 -2.84 -11.72 -26.82
N VAL A 317 -3.47 -11.69 -27.98
CA VAL A 317 -2.81 -11.71 -29.29
C VAL A 317 -2.37 -10.28 -29.65
N GLY A 318 -1.15 -10.12 -30.19
CA GLY A 318 -0.69 -8.84 -30.73
C GLY A 318 -1.68 -8.32 -31.77
N ARG A 319 -2.29 -7.16 -31.51
CA ARG A 319 -3.40 -6.62 -32.33
C ARG A 319 -2.97 -5.53 -33.30
N LEU A 320 -1.74 -5.00 -33.16
CA LEU A 320 -1.24 -3.94 -34.02
C LEU A 320 -0.87 -4.49 -35.40
N LEU A 321 -1.40 -3.89 -36.42
CA LEU A 321 -1.02 -4.18 -37.80
C LEU A 321 0.24 -3.37 -38.14
N VAL A 322 1.31 -4.07 -38.48
CA VAL A 322 2.61 -3.47 -38.81
C VAL A 322 3.03 -3.93 -40.19
N CYS A 323 3.49 -3.00 -41.02
CA CYS A 323 4.00 -3.34 -42.35
C CYS A 323 5.24 -4.25 -42.21
N LYS A 324 5.23 -5.39 -42.90
CA LYS A 324 6.35 -6.36 -42.86
C LYS A 324 7.65 -5.76 -43.41
N GLN A 325 7.56 -4.86 -44.37
CA GLN A 325 8.71 -4.30 -45.09
C GLN A 325 9.30 -3.06 -44.40
N CYS A 326 8.45 -2.03 -44.12
CA CYS A 326 8.92 -0.76 -43.58
C CYS A 326 8.72 -0.62 -42.07
N LYS A 327 8.12 -1.62 -41.40
CA LYS A 327 7.83 -1.64 -39.97
C LYS A 327 6.90 -0.51 -39.48
N SER A 328 6.32 0.28 -40.39
CA SER A 328 5.34 1.30 -40.01
C SER A 328 4.07 0.66 -39.46
N VAL A 329 3.46 1.27 -38.46
CA VAL A 329 2.20 0.85 -37.87
C VAL A 329 1.06 1.36 -38.75
N ALA A 330 0.06 0.50 -39.07
CA ALA A 330 -1.12 0.91 -39.82
C ALA A 330 -1.94 1.89 -38.98
N ARG A 331 -2.32 3.02 -39.64
CA ARG A 331 -3.19 4.06 -39.07
C ARG A 331 -4.45 4.23 -39.88
N CYS A 332 -5.52 4.63 -39.20
CA CYS A 332 -6.78 4.93 -39.85
C CYS A 332 -6.66 6.24 -40.62
N GLU A 333 -7.06 6.21 -41.91
CA GLU A 333 -6.99 7.39 -42.78
C GLU A 333 -7.94 8.53 -42.36
N ASN A 334 -8.99 8.23 -41.59
CA ASN A 334 -9.96 9.23 -41.14
C ASN A 334 -9.63 9.90 -39.80
N CYS A 335 -9.02 9.17 -38.85
CA CYS A 335 -8.80 9.67 -37.47
C CYS A 335 -7.38 9.45 -36.94
N ASP A 336 -6.47 8.96 -37.79
CA ASP A 336 -5.06 8.67 -37.43
C ASP A 336 -4.86 7.70 -36.26
N SER A 337 -5.91 7.07 -35.76
CA SER A 337 -5.81 6.05 -34.72
C SER A 337 -5.09 4.81 -35.21
N LEU A 338 -4.43 4.08 -34.30
CA LEU A 338 -3.80 2.81 -34.62
C LEU A 338 -4.84 1.78 -35.04
N VAL A 339 -4.58 1.10 -36.16
CA VAL A 339 -5.45 -0.01 -36.62
C VAL A 339 -5.11 -1.24 -35.78
N VAL A 340 -6.13 -1.80 -35.13
CA VAL A 340 -6.02 -3.02 -34.31
C VAL A 340 -6.90 -4.11 -34.91
N GLN A 341 -6.41 -5.34 -34.90
CA GLN A 341 -7.21 -6.50 -35.32
C GLN A 341 -8.23 -6.84 -34.23
N SER A 342 -9.51 -6.97 -34.61
CA SER A 342 -10.55 -7.45 -33.68
C SER A 342 -10.35 -8.94 -33.40
N THR A 343 -10.75 -9.38 -32.21
CA THR A 343 -10.71 -10.80 -31.79
C THR A 343 -11.63 -11.70 -32.60
N ASP A 344 -12.64 -11.12 -33.29
CA ASP A 344 -13.70 -11.85 -34.02
C ASP A 344 -13.52 -11.84 -35.54
N SER A 345 -12.44 -11.28 -36.07
CA SER A 345 -12.23 -11.22 -37.51
C SER A 345 -11.30 -12.34 -37.99
N THR A 346 -11.88 -13.35 -38.55
CA THR A 346 -11.27 -14.02 -39.70
C THR A 346 -11.08 -12.96 -40.80
N LEU A 347 -9.84 -12.75 -41.23
CA LEU A 347 -9.50 -11.96 -42.41
C LEU A 347 -10.30 -12.47 -43.63
#